data_5124c997742e8d3c84c029cd881657d7
#
_entry.id   5124c997742e8d3c84c029cd881657d7
#
_cell.length_a   1.000
_cell.length_b   1.000
_cell.length_c   1.000
_cell.angle_alpha   90.00
_cell.angle_beta   90.00
_cell.angle_gamma   90.00
#
_symmetry.space_group_name_H-M   'P 1'
#
loop_
_entity.id
_entity.type
_entity.pdbx_description
1 polymer ?
#
loop_
_entity_poly.entity_id
_entity_poly.type
_entity_poly.pdbx_seq_one_letter_code
_entity_poly.pdbx_strand_id
1 'polypeptide(L)'
;YNLILPSLFGAVWMTAIAGATIALDQQSGASLYAILTVQGPDPVLFRLFSALGGGSAVTAIVLFAIFLSYVAGADANVSAMSALSTRGITPDAPEAPLGVQAVWGITVGLVALVLVAGGGIDGIRMMSVLGGFPALFVIIGAALSLTVMAMRGRQEAAPAQS
;
A
#
# COMPACT_ATOMS: atom_id res chain seq x y z
N TYR A 1 -7.00 9.37 -13.13
CA TYR A 1 -7.82 9.35 -11.91
C TYR A 1 -7.22 8.43 -10.84
N ASN A 2 -6.78 7.21 -11.16
CA ASN A 2 -6.29 6.21 -10.21
C ASN A 2 -4.98 6.59 -9.48
N LEU A 3 -4.24 7.56 -9.95
CA LEU A 3 -3.00 8.02 -9.32
C LEU A 3 -3.24 9.23 -8.40
N ILE A 4 -4.08 10.16 -8.84
CA ILE A 4 -4.31 11.45 -8.16
C ILE A 4 -5.22 11.26 -6.94
N LEU A 5 -6.33 10.52 -7.11
CA LEU A 5 -7.33 10.37 -6.06
C LEU A 5 -6.80 9.67 -4.80
N PRO A 6 -6.10 8.52 -4.91
CA PRO A 6 -5.51 7.86 -3.74
C PRO A 6 -4.41 8.71 -3.08
N SER A 7 -3.62 9.45 -3.88
CA SER A 7 -2.55 10.30 -3.34
C SER A 7 -3.12 11.49 -2.57
N LEU A 8 -4.15 12.15 -3.08
CA LEU A 8 -4.85 13.22 -2.38
C LEU A 8 -5.53 12.72 -1.11
N PHE A 9 -6.23 11.60 -1.20
CA PHE A 9 -6.86 10.98 -0.03
C PHE A 9 -5.83 10.62 1.04
N GLY A 10 -4.71 10.00 0.64
CA GLY A 10 -3.61 9.68 1.54
C GLY A 10 -3.00 10.92 2.20
N ALA A 11 -2.78 11.99 1.44
CA ALA A 11 -2.27 13.25 1.97
C ALA A 11 -3.22 13.88 3.00
N VAL A 12 -4.52 13.96 2.70
CA VAL A 12 -5.54 14.48 3.62
C VAL A 12 -5.62 13.62 4.88
N TRP A 13 -5.68 12.30 4.71
CA TRP A 13 -5.77 11.35 5.82
C TRP A 13 -4.56 11.43 6.75
N MET A 14 -3.35 11.39 6.19
CA MET A 14 -2.12 11.48 6.96
C MET A 14 -1.98 12.83 7.67
N THR A 15 -2.36 13.93 7.01
CA THR A 15 -2.33 15.26 7.61
C THR A 15 -3.31 15.37 8.77
N ALA A 16 -4.52 14.83 8.64
CA ALA A 16 -5.52 14.84 9.70
C ALA A 16 -5.06 14.06 10.94
N ILE A 17 -4.51 12.85 10.74
CA ILE A 17 -4.01 12.01 11.85
C ILE A 17 -2.78 12.67 12.50
N ALA A 18 -1.82 13.12 11.71
CA ALA A 18 -0.63 13.77 12.24
C ALA A 18 -0.97 15.07 12.99
N GLY A 19 -1.85 15.90 12.43
CA GLY A 19 -2.33 17.12 13.08
C GLY A 19 -3.04 16.86 14.40
N ALA A 20 -3.93 15.87 14.45
CA ALA A 20 -4.61 15.46 15.67
C ALA A 20 -3.65 14.94 16.74
N THR A 21 -2.64 14.17 16.33
CA THR A 21 -1.61 13.63 17.23
C THR A 21 -0.76 14.76 17.84
N ILE A 22 -0.32 15.71 17.02
CA ILE A 22 0.46 16.88 17.49
C ILE A 22 -0.38 17.75 18.43
N ALA A 23 -1.63 18.03 18.06
CA ALA A 23 -2.51 18.82 18.90
C ALA A 23 -2.76 18.16 20.27
N LEU A 24 -2.94 16.84 20.29
CA LEU A 24 -3.11 16.08 21.51
C LEU A 24 -1.84 16.11 22.37
N ASP A 25 -0.68 15.95 21.79
CA ASP A 25 0.60 15.99 22.49
C ASP A 25 0.83 17.35 23.18
N GLN A 26 0.50 18.44 22.48
CA GLN A 26 0.61 19.80 23.02
C GLN A 26 -0.41 20.08 24.15
N GLN A 27 -1.63 19.54 24.05
CA GLN A 27 -2.68 19.83 25.03
C GLN A 27 -2.59 18.98 26.29
N SER A 28 -2.19 17.72 26.16
CA SER A 28 -2.24 16.77 27.25
C SER A 28 -0.91 16.55 27.95
N GLY A 29 0.18 17.12 27.46
CA GLY A 29 1.53 16.81 27.94
C GLY A 29 1.87 15.31 27.83
N ALA A 30 1.15 14.60 26.98
CA ALA A 30 1.07 13.15 26.95
C ALA A 30 2.32 12.48 26.38
N SER A 31 3.39 13.21 26.16
CA SER A 31 4.68 12.67 25.65
C SER A 31 4.54 11.65 24.50
N LEU A 32 3.56 11.87 23.60
CA LEU A 32 3.38 11.02 22.42
C LEU A 32 4.65 11.02 21.55
N TYR A 33 5.36 12.15 21.53
CA TYR A 33 6.66 12.23 20.89
C TYR A 33 7.69 11.29 21.53
N ALA A 34 7.73 11.19 22.85
CA ALA A 34 8.62 10.27 23.56
C ALA A 34 8.24 8.81 23.28
N ILE A 35 6.95 8.49 23.20
CA ILE A 35 6.47 7.16 22.82
C ILE A 35 6.90 6.85 21.39
N LEU A 36 6.73 7.79 20.46
CA LEU A 36 7.11 7.64 19.07
C LEU A 36 8.60 7.33 18.91
N THR A 37 9.47 8.03 19.67
CA THR A 37 10.92 7.87 19.56
C THR A 37 11.44 6.59 20.21
N VAL A 38 10.79 6.10 21.26
CA VAL A 38 11.25 4.92 22.03
C VAL A 38 10.57 3.63 21.55
N GLN A 39 9.27 3.68 21.27
CA GLN A 39 8.44 2.49 20.99
C GLN A 39 7.98 2.41 19.52
N GLY A 40 8.21 3.46 18.73
CA GLY A 40 7.76 3.52 17.34
C GLY A 40 6.34 4.08 17.17
N PRO A 41 5.81 4.08 15.93
CA PRO A 41 4.53 4.72 15.60
C PRO A 41 3.29 3.95 16.07
N ASP A 42 3.40 2.63 16.23
CA ASP A 42 2.24 1.78 16.49
C ASP A 42 1.51 2.11 17.81
N PRO A 43 2.22 2.26 18.96
CA PRO A 43 1.56 2.64 20.22
C PRO A 43 0.96 4.04 20.20
N VAL A 44 1.50 4.95 19.39
CA VAL A 44 1.00 6.33 19.27
C VAL A 44 -0.42 6.34 18.70
N LEU A 45 -0.69 5.51 17.72
CA LEU A 45 -2.02 5.37 17.10
C LEU A 45 -3.06 4.90 18.10
N PHE A 46 -2.74 3.90 18.92
CA PHE A 46 -3.64 3.42 19.98
C PHE A 46 -3.90 4.49 21.05
N ARG A 47 -2.88 5.24 21.43
CA ARG A 47 -3.02 6.36 22.37
C ARG A 47 -3.89 7.48 21.82
N LEU A 48 -3.71 7.83 20.54
CA LEU A 48 -4.54 8.81 19.86
C LEU A 48 -6.02 8.41 19.89
N PHE A 49 -6.36 7.18 19.51
CA PHE A 49 -7.75 6.72 19.51
C PHE A 49 -8.35 6.62 20.92
N SER A 50 -7.55 6.25 21.92
CA SER A 50 -7.98 6.25 23.31
C SER A 50 -8.31 7.66 23.82
N ALA A 51 -7.52 8.66 23.41
CA ALA A 51 -7.69 10.05 23.82
C ALA A 51 -8.86 10.76 23.12
N LEU A 52 -9.22 10.34 21.92
CA LEU A 52 -10.39 10.86 21.19
C LEU A 52 -11.75 10.40 21.79
N GLY A 53 -11.73 9.72 22.93
CA GLY A 53 -12.94 9.36 23.66
C GLY A 53 -13.72 8.16 23.09
N GLY A 54 -13.19 7.53 22.04
CA GLY A 54 -13.85 6.39 21.38
C GLY A 54 -13.67 5.05 22.08
N GLY A 55 -12.80 4.97 23.06
CA GLY A 55 -12.52 3.75 23.81
C GLY A 55 -12.11 2.56 22.93
N SER A 56 -12.33 1.36 23.46
CA SER A 56 -12.01 0.10 22.77
C SER A 56 -12.82 -0.13 21.50
N ALA A 57 -14.04 0.42 21.41
CA ALA A 57 -14.91 0.23 20.25
C ALA A 57 -14.35 0.92 18.99
N VAL A 58 -13.92 2.18 19.08
CA VAL A 58 -13.32 2.90 17.96
C VAL A 58 -12.01 2.23 17.53
N THR A 59 -11.19 1.82 18.48
CA THR A 59 -9.96 1.09 18.20
C THR A 59 -10.24 -0.22 17.43
N ALA A 60 -11.25 -0.98 17.85
CA ALA A 60 -11.65 -2.22 17.17
C ALA A 60 -12.15 -1.95 15.74
N ILE A 61 -12.97 -0.92 15.52
CA ILE A 61 -13.46 -0.55 14.19
C ILE A 61 -12.30 -0.15 13.29
N VAL A 62 -11.37 0.67 13.78
CA VAL A 62 -10.20 1.10 13.00
C VAL A 62 -9.30 -0.08 12.66
N LEU A 63 -9.02 -0.97 13.62
CA LEU A 63 -8.24 -2.19 13.36
C LEU A 63 -8.92 -3.08 12.33
N PHE A 64 -10.24 -3.23 12.40
CA PHE A 64 -11.00 -3.99 11.41
C PHE A 64 -10.95 -3.35 10.02
N ALA A 65 -11.05 -2.02 9.93
CA ALA A 65 -10.91 -1.30 8.68
C ALA A 65 -9.49 -1.44 8.08
N ILE A 66 -8.44 -1.37 8.91
CA ILE A 66 -7.05 -1.60 8.49
C ILE A 66 -6.90 -3.05 7.99
N PHE A 67 -7.46 -4.02 8.70
CA PHE A 67 -7.43 -5.43 8.28
C PHE A 67 -8.11 -5.63 6.93
N LEU A 68 -9.31 -5.09 6.71
CA LEU A 68 -10.01 -5.17 5.43
C LEU A 68 -9.22 -4.50 4.30
N SER A 69 -8.61 -3.35 4.56
CA SER A 69 -7.76 -2.65 3.59
C SER A 69 -6.53 -3.47 3.21
N TYR A 70 -5.92 -4.14 4.21
CA TYR A 70 -4.80 -5.05 3.96
C TYR A 70 -5.21 -6.27 3.12
N VAL A 71 -6.34 -6.90 3.44
CA VAL A 71 -6.87 -8.04 2.68
C VAL A 71 -7.13 -7.64 1.22
N ALA A 72 -7.76 -6.49 0.97
CA ALA A 72 -8.01 -6.01 -0.38
C ALA A 72 -6.71 -5.75 -1.16
N GLY A 73 -5.70 -5.17 -0.52
CA GLY A 73 -4.38 -4.95 -1.13
C GLY A 73 -3.65 -6.27 -1.41
N ALA A 74 -3.71 -7.22 -0.49
CA ALA A 74 -3.10 -8.54 -0.66
C ALA A 74 -3.75 -9.32 -1.81
N ASP A 75 -5.08 -9.29 -1.91
CA ASP A 75 -5.84 -9.93 -2.98
C ASP A 75 -5.45 -9.38 -4.36
N ALA A 76 -5.37 -8.05 -4.49
CA ALA A 76 -4.93 -7.41 -5.74
C ALA A 76 -3.51 -7.84 -6.16
N ASN A 77 -2.57 -7.94 -5.20
CA ASN A 77 -1.21 -8.39 -5.46
C ASN A 77 -1.16 -9.87 -5.87
N VAL A 78 -1.88 -10.74 -5.16
CA VAL A 78 -1.97 -12.16 -5.48
C VAL A 78 -2.58 -12.37 -6.85
N SER A 79 -3.64 -11.65 -7.19
CA SER A 79 -4.28 -11.69 -8.50
C SER A 79 -3.33 -11.26 -9.61
N ALA A 80 -2.58 -10.17 -9.42
CA ALA A 80 -1.58 -9.71 -10.39
C ALA A 80 -0.45 -10.71 -10.59
N MET A 81 0.12 -11.28 -9.51
CA MET A 81 1.16 -12.31 -9.58
C MET A 81 0.67 -13.57 -10.28
N SER A 82 -0.55 -13.97 -9.98
CA SER A 82 -1.19 -15.14 -10.57
C SER A 82 -1.43 -14.96 -12.06
N ALA A 83 -1.89 -13.78 -12.46
CA ALA A 83 -2.08 -13.42 -13.86
C ALA A 83 -0.77 -13.45 -14.64
N LEU A 84 0.30 -12.89 -14.08
CA LEU A 84 1.64 -12.90 -14.70
C LEU A 84 2.24 -14.31 -14.80
N SER A 85 1.82 -15.23 -13.94
CA SER A 85 2.30 -16.62 -13.91
C SER A 85 1.46 -17.58 -14.77
N THR A 86 0.34 -17.11 -15.33
CA THR A 86 -0.61 -17.92 -16.08
C THR A 86 -0.59 -17.53 -17.57
N ARG A 87 -0.66 -18.53 -18.45
CA ARG A 87 -0.81 -18.32 -19.91
C ARG A 87 -2.28 -18.39 -20.30
N GLY A 88 -2.67 -17.66 -21.34
CA GLY A 88 -4.02 -17.73 -21.91
C GLY A 88 -5.04 -16.86 -21.19
N ILE A 89 -4.62 -15.87 -20.41
CA ILE A 89 -5.50 -14.82 -19.88
C ILE A 89 -5.95 -13.96 -21.07
N THR A 90 -7.27 -13.86 -21.23
CA THR A 90 -7.92 -13.05 -22.25
C THR A 90 -8.84 -12.02 -21.61
N PRO A 91 -9.27 -10.98 -22.33
CA PRO A 91 -10.25 -10.02 -21.83
C PRO A 91 -11.56 -10.68 -21.35
N ASP A 92 -11.94 -11.81 -21.94
CA ASP A 92 -13.15 -12.58 -21.59
C ASP A 92 -12.94 -13.51 -20.38
N ALA A 93 -11.67 -13.83 -20.04
CA ALA A 93 -11.29 -14.62 -18.87
C ALA A 93 -10.06 -13.99 -18.20
N PRO A 94 -10.25 -12.84 -17.49
CA PRO A 94 -9.15 -12.04 -16.98
C PRO A 94 -8.50 -12.61 -15.72
N GLU A 95 -9.13 -13.60 -15.10
CA GLU A 95 -8.66 -14.15 -13.82
C GLU A 95 -7.84 -15.42 -14.01
N ALA A 96 -6.77 -15.52 -13.25
CA ALA A 96 -5.97 -16.74 -13.17
C ALA A 96 -6.74 -17.85 -12.41
N PRO A 97 -6.47 -19.15 -12.71
CA PRO A 97 -7.07 -20.25 -11.97
C PRO A 97 -6.86 -20.13 -10.46
N LEU A 98 -7.90 -20.45 -9.68
CA LEU A 98 -7.87 -20.38 -8.20
C LEU A 98 -6.68 -21.13 -7.58
N GLY A 99 -6.26 -22.26 -8.19
CA GLY A 99 -5.10 -23.00 -7.73
C GLY A 99 -3.80 -22.17 -7.78
N VAL A 100 -3.61 -21.38 -8.83
CA VAL A 100 -2.43 -20.50 -8.97
C VAL A 100 -2.51 -19.34 -7.96
N GLN A 101 -3.69 -18.77 -7.78
CA GLN A 101 -3.93 -17.73 -6.77
C GLN A 101 -3.66 -18.27 -5.35
N ALA A 102 -4.11 -19.48 -5.03
CA ALA A 102 -3.87 -20.11 -3.75
C ALA A 102 -2.37 -20.35 -3.50
N VAL A 103 -1.63 -20.83 -4.50
CA VAL A 103 -0.17 -21.01 -4.39
C VAL A 103 0.53 -19.68 -4.09
N TRP A 104 0.20 -18.62 -4.82
CA TRP A 104 0.77 -17.30 -4.59
C TRP A 104 0.37 -16.72 -3.23
N GLY A 105 -0.91 -16.84 -2.85
CA GLY A 105 -1.41 -16.37 -1.55
C GLY A 105 -0.71 -17.07 -0.38
N ILE A 106 -0.56 -18.39 -0.43
CA ILE A 106 0.17 -19.17 0.59
C ILE A 106 1.64 -18.75 0.62
N THR A 107 2.28 -18.60 -0.54
CA THR A 107 3.70 -18.22 -0.62
C THR A 107 3.92 -16.83 0.01
N VAL A 108 3.12 -15.83 -0.35
CA VAL A 108 3.21 -14.48 0.22
C VAL A 108 2.94 -14.51 1.73
N GLY A 109 1.93 -15.27 2.17
CA GLY A 109 1.61 -15.43 3.58
C GLY A 109 2.73 -16.08 4.39
N LEU A 110 3.36 -17.13 3.87
CA LEU A 110 4.52 -17.79 4.51
C LEU A 110 5.73 -16.86 4.58
N VAL A 111 6.05 -16.15 3.50
CA VAL A 111 7.14 -15.16 3.51
C VAL A 111 6.89 -14.07 4.55
N ALA A 112 5.68 -13.53 4.59
CA ALA A 112 5.30 -12.52 5.59
C ALA A 112 5.43 -13.08 7.02
N LEU A 113 4.98 -14.32 7.26
CA LEU A 113 5.08 -14.97 8.56
C LEU A 113 6.55 -15.13 9.00
N VAL A 114 7.43 -15.60 8.12
CA VAL A 114 8.86 -15.77 8.40
C VAL A 114 9.52 -14.42 8.69
N LEU A 115 9.18 -13.39 7.93
CA LEU A 115 9.74 -12.04 8.13
C LEU A 115 9.29 -11.45 9.47
N VAL A 116 8.03 -11.61 9.83
CA VAL A 116 7.51 -11.14 11.13
C VAL A 116 8.12 -11.91 12.28
N ALA A 117 8.24 -13.23 12.15
CA ALA A 117 8.80 -14.09 13.20
C ALA A 117 10.31 -13.86 13.42
N GLY A 118 11.06 -13.56 12.35
CA GLY A 118 12.52 -13.37 12.41
C GLY A 118 12.98 -11.94 12.69
N GLY A 119 12.31 -10.95 12.16
CA GLY A 119 12.73 -9.54 12.23
C GLY A 119 11.65 -8.58 12.69
N GLY A 120 10.48 -9.06 13.09
CA GLY A 120 9.35 -8.22 13.46
C GLY A 120 8.91 -7.33 12.28
N ILE A 121 8.35 -6.17 12.60
CA ILE A 121 7.90 -5.18 11.60
C ILE A 121 9.09 -4.62 10.81
N ASP A 122 10.25 -4.51 11.41
CA ASP A 122 11.45 -3.99 10.74
C ASP A 122 11.96 -4.94 9.65
N GLY A 123 11.78 -6.25 9.81
CA GLY A 123 12.06 -7.23 8.76
C GLY A 123 11.21 -7.00 7.50
N ILE A 124 9.92 -6.71 7.66
CA ILE A 124 9.02 -6.39 6.55
C ILE A 124 9.43 -5.06 5.89
N ARG A 125 9.77 -4.04 6.68
CA ARG A 125 10.23 -2.74 6.17
C ARG A 125 11.50 -2.88 5.35
N MET A 126 12.49 -3.60 5.84
CA MET A 126 13.73 -3.88 5.11
C MET A 126 13.48 -4.55 3.76
N MET A 127 12.63 -5.58 3.74
CA MET A 127 12.28 -6.27 2.50
C MET A 127 11.50 -5.39 1.53
N SER A 128 10.63 -4.52 2.03
CA SER A 128 9.90 -3.56 1.19
C SER A 128 10.85 -2.57 0.51
N VAL A 129 11.86 -2.07 1.24
CA VAL A 129 12.88 -1.17 0.67
C VAL A 129 13.75 -1.91 -0.35
N LEU A 130 14.22 -3.11 -0.03
CA LEU A 130 15.04 -3.92 -0.94
C LEU A 130 14.28 -4.31 -2.22
N GLY A 131 12.99 -4.67 -2.10
CA GLY A 131 12.13 -5.00 -3.24
C GLY A 131 11.71 -3.76 -4.05
N GLY A 132 11.54 -2.63 -3.41
CA GLY A 132 11.17 -1.37 -4.05
C GLY A 132 12.25 -0.82 -4.98
N PHE A 133 13.51 -1.04 -4.66
CA PHE A 133 14.63 -0.54 -5.47
C PHE A 133 14.67 -1.11 -6.90
N PRO A 134 14.64 -2.44 -7.13
CA PRO A 134 14.53 -2.97 -8.50
C PRO A 134 13.20 -2.60 -9.17
N ALA A 135 12.08 -2.57 -8.44
CA ALA A 135 10.78 -2.19 -8.97
C ALA A 135 10.78 -0.75 -9.54
N LEU A 136 11.56 0.16 -8.95
CA LEU A 136 11.70 1.53 -9.43
C LEU A 136 12.19 1.58 -10.90
N PHE A 137 13.17 0.76 -11.25
CA PHE A 137 13.68 0.70 -12.64
C PHE A 137 12.62 0.20 -13.61
N VAL A 138 11.83 -0.79 -13.21
CA VAL A 138 10.72 -1.32 -14.03
C VAL A 138 9.65 -0.24 -14.24
N ILE A 139 9.28 0.49 -13.20
CA ILE A 139 8.29 1.57 -13.27
C ILE A 139 8.78 2.71 -14.17
N ILE A 140 10.05 3.12 -14.03
CA ILE A 140 10.65 4.15 -14.89
C ILE A 140 10.66 3.68 -16.35
N GLY A 141 11.06 2.43 -16.61
CA GLY A 141 11.04 1.85 -17.97
C GLY A 141 9.64 1.83 -18.58
N ALA A 142 8.63 1.44 -17.81
CA ALA A 142 7.24 1.45 -18.23
C ALA A 142 6.73 2.87 -18.51
N ALA A 143 7.04 3.83 -17.65
CA ALA A 143 6.67 5.23 -17.84
C ALA A 143 7.29 5.84 -19.10
N LEU A 144 8.58 5.57 -19.34
CA LEU A 144 9.26 5.99 -20.57
C LEU A 144 8.64 5.36 -21.82
N SER A 145 8.34 4.06 -21.77
CA SER A 145 7.68 3.35 -22.88
C SER A 145 6.32 3.96 -23.21
N LEU A 146 5.48 4.21 -22.20
CA LEU A 146 4.18 4.86 -22.38
C LEU A 146 4.31 6.27 -22.96
N THR A 147 5.30 7.03 -22.52
CA THR A 147 5.56 8.39 -23.04
C THR A 147 5.93 8.34 -24.51
N VAL A 148 6.83 7.42 -24.89
CA VAL A 148 7.23 7.23 -26.31
C VAL A 148 6.04 6.79 -27.16
N MET A 149 5.21 5.86 -26.67
CA MET A 149 4.01 5.42 -27.39
C MET A 149 3.02 6.57 -27.59
N ALA A 150 2.79 7.38 -26.55
CA ALA A 150 1.89 8.54 -26.63
C ALA A 150 2.40 9.60 -27.62
N MET A 151 3.72 9.80 -27.71
CA MET A 151 4.33 10.72 -28.67
C MET A 151 4.21 10.20 -30.12
N ARG A 152 4.41 8.91 -30.36
CA ARG A 152 4.24 8.29 -31.68
C ARG A 152 2.79 8.32 -32.16
N GLY A 153 1.85 7.97 -31.30
CA GLY A 153 0.42 8.03 -31.65
C GLY A 153 -0.07 9.44 -31.98
N ARG A 154 0.53 10.48 -31.39
CA ARG A 154 0.25 11.87 -31.78
C ARG A 154 0.82 12.24 -33.16
N GLN A 155 1.95 11.69 -33.55
CA GLN A 155 2.54 11.92 -34.88
C GLN A 155 1.72 11.25 -35.99
N GLU A 156 1.20 10.05 -35.74
CA GLU A 156 0.33 9.32 -36.67
C GLU A 156 -1.07 9.94 -36.79
N ALA A 157 -1.56 10.60 -35.75
CA ALA A 157 -2.86 11.29 -35.77
C ALA A 157 -2.82 12.70 -36.37
N ALA A 158 -1.65 13.25 -36.69
CA ALA A 158 -1.53 14.53 -37.36
C ALA A 158 -1.92 14.34 -38.84
N PRO A 159 -3.03 14.96 -39.34
CA PRO A 159 -3.42 14.81 -40.72
C PRO A 159 -2.33 15.34 -41.62
N ALA A 160 -2.00 14.57 -42.65
CA ALA A 160 -1.15 15.02 -43.75
C ALA A 160 -1.81 16.25 -44.41
N GLN A 161 -1.37 17.42 -43.99
CA GLN A 161 -1.73 18.68 -44.67
C GLN A 161 -0.83 18.77 -45.93
N SER A 162 -1.38 18.32 -47.03
CA SER A 162 -0.89 18.63 -48.40
C SER A 162 -2.05 19.11 -49.22
#